data_3343b51141b89dcf723f7b46aa7bd5d7
#
_entry.id   3343b51141b89dcf723f7b46aa7bd5d7
#
_cell.length_a   1.000
_cell.length_b   1.000
_cell.length_c   1.000
_cell.angle_alpha   90.00
_cell.angle_beta   90.00
_cell.angle_gamma   90.00
#
_symmetry.space_group_name_H-M   'P 1'
#
loop_
_entity.id
_entity.type
_entity.pdbx_description
1 polymer ?
#
loop_
_entity_poly.entity_id
_entity_poly.type
_entity_poly.pdbx_seq_one_letter_code
_entity_poly.pdbx_strand_id
1 'polypeptide(L)'
;MSKVWSFQRWLIAFFMAFLSVSYANASDQVQNQETAKSKGKILVVMTNHSAYPTRSDKTGLWLTELTHFYDVAKAAGYDMDFVSPQGGVVPLDERSMKPIYVDKSARKLLADRQFMYRLNHTLAPSSIDPTHYKAIYYTGGHGTMWDFPDNKELKNISESIYRQGGIVSAVCHGVGGLLPLVGEDGKPLISGRTVTGFANKEETLSGIKSQVPFSLQNSLINHGAKYKQGFLPFTSYVVSDDR
;
A
#
# COMPACT_ATOMS: atom_id res chain seq x y z
N MET A 1 -52.88 29.28 -44.80
CA MET A 1 -52.22 28.05 -44.30
C MET A 1 -50.67 28.14 -44.38
N SER A 2 -50.01 29.25 -44.01
CA SER A 2 -48.59 29.43 -44.22
C SER A 2 -47.79 29.92 -42.94
N LYS A 3 -48.44 29.95 -41.79
CA LYS A 3 -47.76 30.39 -40.54
C LYS A 3 -47.37 29.27 -39.56
N VAL A 4 -47.80 28.03 -39.76
CA VAL A 4 -47.51 26.90 -38.87
C VAL A 4 -46.13 26.25 -39.18
N TRP A 5 -45.64 26.36 -40.42
CA TRP A 5 -44.40 25.71 -40.86
C TRP A 5 -43.12 26.45 -40.41
N SER A 6 -43.18 27.73 -40.06
CA SER A 6 -42.01 28.48 -39.63
C SER A 6 -41.64 28.18 -38.16
N PHE A 7 -42.64 27.90 -37.32
CA PHE A 7 -42.41 27.68 -35.89
C PHE A 7 -41.73 26.32 -35.57
N GLN A 8 -42.05 25.29 -36.37
CA GLN A 8 -41.44 23.96 -36.21
C GLN A 8 -39.95 23.94 -36.62
N ARG A 9 -39.52 24.75 -37.57
CA ARG A 9 -38.10 24.81 -37.98
C ARG A 9 -37.21 25.49 -36.94
N TRP A 10 -37.74 26.44 -36.18
CA TRP A 10 -37.02 27.10 -35.09
C TRP A 10 -36.86 26.21 -33.86
N LEU A 11 -37.82 25.38 -33.52
CA LEU A 11 -37.75 24.42 -32.43
C LEU A 11 -36.73 23.32 -32.69
N ILE A 12 -36.59 22.81 -33.90
CA ILE A 12 -35.62 21.78 -34.28
C ILE A 12 -34.17 22.36 -34.24
N ALA A 13 -33.95 23.59 -34.70
CA ALA A 13 -32.67 24.25 -34.67
C ALA A 13 -32.21 24.54 -33.22
N PHE A 14 -33.13 24.90 -32.32
CA PHE A 14 -32.82 25.16 -30.92
C PHE A 14 -32.49 23.85 -30.18
N PHE A 15 -33.14 22.73 -30.50
CA PHE A 15 -32.87 21.43 -29.89
C PHE A 15 -31.54 20.83 -30.34
N MET A 16 -31.14 21.03 -31.61
CA MET A 16 -29.82 20.59 -32.11
C MET A 16 -28.67 21.43 -31.54
N ALA A 17 -28.86 22.71 -31.28
CA ALA A 17 -27.84 23.56 -30.66
C ALA A 17 -27.61 23.18 -29.20
N PHE A 18 -28.63 22.79 -28.44
CA PHE A 18 -28.46 22.33 -27.05
C PHE A 18 -27.80 20.95 -26.97
N LEU A 19 -28.05 20.04 -27.92
CA LEU A 19 -27.36 18.74 -27.95
C LEU A 19 -25.89 18.87 -28.31
N SER A 20 -25.49 19.78 -29.22
CA SER A 20 -24.09 19.99 -29.58
C SER A 20 -23.27 20.62 -28.47
N VAL A 21 -23.83 21.53 -27.68
CA VAL A 21 -23.14 22.15 -26.51
C VAL A 21 -22.99 21.12 -25.38
N SER A 22 -23.96 20.24 -25.19
CA SER A 22 -23.85 19.19 -24.16
C SER A 22 -22.81 18.12 -24.52
N TYR A 23 -22.65 17.77 -25.79
CA TYR A 23 -21.63 16.85 -26.26
C TYR A 23 -20.20 17.47 -26.18
N ALA A 24 -20.05 18.74 -26.52
CA ALA A 24 -18.78 19.43 -26.43
C ALA A 24 -18.29 19.55 -24.97
N ASN A 25 -19.18 19.88 -24.03
CA ASN A 25 -18.84 19.94 -22.60
C ASN A 25 -18.55 18.54 -22.01
N ALA A 26 -19.17 17.47 -22.50
CA ALA A 26 -18.90 16.11 -22.05
C ALA A 26 -17.53 15.61 -22.57
N SER A 27 -17.16 15.93 -23.81
CA SER A 27 -15.86 15.57 -24.37
C SER A 27 -14.71 16.34 -23.71
N ASP A 28 -14.89 17.62 -23.38
CA ASP A 28 -13.88 18.42 -22.66
C ASP A 28 -13.69 17.96 -21.20
N GLN A 29 -14.75 17.48 -20.53
CA GLN A 29 -14.65 16.91 -19.18
C GLN A 29 -13.96 15.55 -19.20
N VAL A 30 -14.16 14.72 -20.23
CA VAL A 30 -13.50 13.42 -20.38
C VAL A 30 -12.00 13.61 -20.74
N GLN A 31 -11.67 14.57 -21.60
CA GLN A 31 -10.27 14.88 -21.96
C GLN A 31 -9.47 15.51 -20.80
N ASN A 32 -10.10 16.28 -19.90
CA ASN A 32 -9.43 16.84 -18.74
C ASN A 32 -9.15 15.83 -17.60
N GLN A 33 -9.71 14.62 -17.65
CA GLN A 33 -9.37 13.54 -16.71
C GLN A 33 -8.15 12.68 -17.14
N GLU A 34 -7.65 12.84 -18.36
CA GLU A 34 -6.67 11.93 -18.95
C GLU A 34 -5.20 12.34 -18.85
N THR A 35 -4.84 13.49 -18.28
CA THR A 35 -3.43 13.92 -18.30
C THR A 35 -2.87 14.53 -17.01
N ALA A 36 -3.32 14.13 -15.85
CA ALA A 36 -2.54 14.40 -14.65
C ALA A 36 -1.30 13.48 -14.67
N LYS A 37 -0.14 14.01 -15.13
CA LYS A 37 1.13 13.29 -15.13
C LYS A 37 1.40 12.71 -13.73
N SER A 38 1.65 11.40 -13.65
CA SER A 38 1.99 10.75 -12.39
C SER A 38 3.16 11.47 -11.69
N LYS A 39 3.04 11.65 -10.38
CA LYS A 39 4.13 12.20 -9.55
C LYS A 39 5.30 11.24 -9.37
N GLY A 40 5.15 10.01 -9.81
CA GLY A 40 6.13 8.93 -9.72
C GLY A 40 5.49 7.64 -9.22
N LYS A 41 6.32 6.60 -9.05
CA LYS A 41 5.87 5.29 -8.60
C LYS A 41 6.29 5.00 -7.17
N ILE A 42 5.44 4.27 -6.45
CA ILE A 42 5.71 3.69 -5.14
C ILE A 42 5.72 2.17 -5.30
N LEU A 43 6.74 1.51 -4.78
CA LEU A 43 6.79 0.05 -4.70
C LEU A 43 6.11 -0.40 -3.40
N VAL A 44 5.02 -1.16 -3.51
CA VAL A 44 4.27 -1.66 -2.37
C VAL A 44 4.60 -3.12 -2.15
N VAL A 45 5.18 -3.43 -0.99
CA VAL A 45 5.65 -4.78 -0.63
C VAL A 45 4.61 -5.49 0.21
N MET A 46 4.26 -6.72 -0.16
CA MET A 46 3.30 -7.58 0.52
C MET A 46 3.90 -8.97 0.75
N THR A 47 3.42 -9.67 1.79
CA THR A 47 3.91 -11.01 2.13
C THR A 47 3.30 -12.11 1.24
N ASN A 48 4.06 -13.20 1.03
CA ASN A 48 3.51 -14.45 0.51
C ASN A 48 3.24 -15.49 1.61
N HIS A 49 3.64 -15.21 2.86
CA HIS A 49 3.51 -16.17 3.95
C HIS A 49 2.09 -16.18 4.54
N SER A 50 1.52 -17.39 4.74
CA SER A 50 0.14 -17.53 5.18
C SER A 50 -0.07 -18.48 6.38
N ALA A 51 0.97 -19.12 6.90
CA ALA A 51 0.83 -20.14 7.93
C ALA A 51 1.29 -19.67 9.30
N TYR A 52 0.54 -20.02 10.33
CA TYR A 52 1.03 -20.00 11.71
C TYR A 52 1.57 -21.38 12.10
N PRO A 53 2.52 -21.48 13.05
CA PRO A 53 3.08 -22.77 13.47
C PRO A 53 2.05 -23.75 14.01
N THR A 54 1.05 -23.29 14.77
CA THR A 54 0.12 -24.17 15.50
C THR A 54 -1.35 -23.75 15.38
N ARG A 55 -1.68 -22.81 14.49
CA ARG A 55 -3.07 -22.34 14.26
C ARG A 55 -3.57 -22.84 12.91
N SER A 56 -4.87 -23.03 12.81
CA SER A 56 -5.55 -23.42 11.57
C SER A 56 -5.97 -22.24 10.70
N ASP A 57 -6.20 -21.06 11.32
CA ASP A 57 -6.49 -19.83 10.57
C ASP A 57 -5.22 -19.32 9.88
N LYS A 58 -5.41 -18.66 8.74
CA LYS A 58 -4.29 -18.16 7.95
C LYS A 58 -3.93 -16.73 8.35
N THR A 59 -2.64 -16.45 8.35
CA THR A 59 -2.10 -15.09 8.31
C THR A 59 -1.91 -14.61 6.87
N GLY A 60 -1.28 -13.47 6.68
CA GLY A 60 -1.04 -12.87 5.39
C GLY A 60 -0.98 -11.36 5.50
N LEU A 61 -1.35 -10.68 4.42
CA LEU A 61 -1.52 -9.24 4.37
C LEU A 61 -2.70 -8.81 5.26
N TRP A 62 -2.49 -7.79 6.10
CA TRP A 62 -3.59 -7.09 6.75
C TRP A 62 -4.23 -6.11 5.76
N LEU A 63 -5.44 -6.44 5.28
CA LEU A 63 -6.05 -5.81 4.11
C LEU A 63 -6.09 -4.27 4.16
N THR A 64 -6.55 -3.69 5.28
CA THR A 64 -6.75 -2.23 5.37
C THR A 64 -5.45 -1.43 5.37
N GLU A 65 -4.33 -2.03 5.70
CA GLU A 65 -3.02 -1.38 5.60
C GLU A 65 -2.57 -1.18 4.15
N LEU A 66 -3.05 -2.02 3.23
CA LEU A 66 -2.89 -1.80 1.80
C LEU A 66 -3.95 -0.83 1.27
N THR A 67 -5.25 -1.06 1.57
CA THR A 67 -6.33 -0.33 0.90
C THR A 67 -6.35 1.15 1.26
N HIS A 68 -6.10 1.50 2.54
CA HIS A 68 -6.00 2.89 2.97
C HIS A 68 -4.80 3.61 2.34
N PHE A 69 -3.64 2.96 2.35
CA PHE A 69 -2.46 3.51 1.70
C PHE A 69 -2.70 3.71 0.19
N TYR A 70 -3.29 2.70 -0.46
CA TYR A 70 -3.60 2.75 -1.89
C TYR A 70 -4.49 3.95 -2.24
N ASP A 71 -5.59 4.17 -1.51
CA ASP A 71 -6.50 5.29 -1.77
C ASP A 71 -5.79 6.65 -1.58
N VAL A 72 -5.00 6.81 -0.52
CA VAL A 72 -4.26 8.04 -0.24
C VAL A 72 -3.20 8.30 -1.31
N ALA A 73 -2.40 7.30 -1.67
CA ALA A 73 -1.35 7.43 -2.67
C ALA A 73 -1.91 7.72 -4.07
N LYS A 74 -3.01 7.06 -4.45
CA LYS A 74 -3.72 7.34 -5.72
C LYS A 74 -4.30 8.75 -5.73
N ALA A 75 -4.96 9.18 -4.66
CA ALA A 75 -5.48 10.53 -4.54
C ALA A 75 -4.39 11.60 -4.59
N ALA A 76 -3.20 11.28 -4.08
CA ALA A 76 -2.01 12.13 -4.16
C ALA A 76 -1.34 12.13 -5.56
N GLY A 77 -1.78 11.30 -6.50
CA GLY A 77 -1.28 11.24 -7.88
C GLY A 77 -0.07 10.32 -8.09
N TYR A 78 0.17 9.36 -7.19
CA TYR A 78 1.21 8.34 -7.36
C TYR A 78 0.66 7.08 -8.02
N ASP A 79 1.48 6.48 -8.88
CA ASP A 79 1.29 5.11 -9.32
C ASP A 79 1.93 4.14 -8.33
N MET A 80 1.47 2.90 -8.35
CA MET A 80 1.98 1.86 -7.46
C MET A 80 2.21 0.58 -8.24
N ASP A 81 3.35 -0.08 -8.00
CA ASP A 81 3.57 -1.47 -8.39
C ASP A 81 3.54 -2.35 -7.14
N PHE A 82 3.02 -3.57 -7.27
CA PHE A 82 2.87 -4.54 -6.19
C PHE A 82 3.94 -5.61 -6.33
N VAL A 83 4.69 -5.83 -5.26
CA VAL A 83 5.76 -6.83 -5.19
C VAL A 83 5.59 -7.69 -3.95
N SER A 84 5.95 -8.96 -4.03
CA SER A 84 6.03 -9.85 -2.87
C SER A 84 7.28 -10.73 -2.98
N PRO A 85 7.80 -11.30 -1.88
CA PRO A 85 9.05 -12.05 -1.84
C PRO A 85 9.23 -13.10 -2.95
N GLN A 86 8.13 -13.72 -3.39
CA GLN A 86 8.13 -14.76 -4.44
C GLN A 86 7.37 -14.33 -5.70
N GLY A 87 6.76 -13.15 -5.70
CA GLY A 87 5.76 -12.77 -6.71
C GLY A 87 4.45 -13.57 -6.56
N GLY A 88 3.50 -13.33 -7.48
CA GLY A 88 2.25 -14.09 -7.54
C GLY A 88 1.23 -13.71 -6.47
N VAL A 89 0.59 -14.71 -5.87
CA VAL A 89 -0.56 -14.53 -4.98
C VAL A 89 -0.13 -14.01 -3.61
N VAL A 90 -0.84 -12.99 -3.13
CA VAL A 90 -0.73 -12.47 -1.76
C VAL A 90 -1.87 -13.03 -0.92
N PRO A 91 -1.59 -13.82 0.14
CA PRO A 91 -2.60 -14.29 1.06
C PRO A 91 -3.12 -13.13 1.92
N LEU A 92 -4.43 -13.09 2.16
CA LEU A 92 -5.03 -12.15 3.10
C LEU A 92 -5.12 -12.78 4.49
N ASP A 93 -4.75 -12.05 5.54
CA ASP A 93 -4.95 -12.48 6.92
C ASP A 93 -6.45 -12.62 7.20
N GLU A 94 -6.91 -13.81 7.57
CA GLU A 94 -8.33 -14.11 7.77
C GLU A 94 -8.97 -13.19 8.83
N ARG A 95 -8.19 -12.74 9.81
CA ARG A 95 -8.70 -11.83 10.86
C ARG A 95 -8.96 -10.44 10.30
N SER A 96 -8.15 -9.98 9.34
CA SER A 96 -8.33 -8.69 8.66
C SER A 96 -9.59 -8.64 7.80
N MET A 97 -10.11 -9.82 7.43
CA MET A 97 -11.31 -9.98 6.61
C MET A 97 -12.61 -9.97 7.43
N LYS A 98 -12.53 -9.88 8.75
CA LYS A 98 -13.73 -9.78 9.59
C LYS A 98 -14.49 -8.48 9.32
N PRO A 99 -15.84 -8.48 9.34
CA PRO A 99 -16.67 -7.32 9.00
C PRO A 99 -16.31 -6.02 9.74
N ILE A 100 -15.80 -6.12 10.97
CA ILE A 100 -15.39 -4.97 11.78
C ILE A 100 -14.17 -4.24 11.20
N TYR A 101 -13.32 -4.92 10.43
CA TYR A 101 -12.12 -4.34 9.82
C TYR A 101 -12.29 -4.00 8.34
N VAL A 102 -13.26 -4.62 7.64
CA VAL A 102 -13.53 -4.37 6.24
C VAL A 102 -14.43 -3.15 6.09
N ASP A 103 -13.82 -1.99 5.93
CA ASP A 103 -14.52 -0.72 5.75
C ASP A 103 -14.99 -0.46 4.31
N LYS A 104 -15.42 0.77 4.00
CA LYS A 104 -15.91 1.14 2.66
C LYS A 104 -14.79 1.08 1.61
N SER A 105 -13.57 1.51 1.94
CA SER A 105 -12.42 1.46 1.04
C SER A 105 -12.07 0.02 0.71
N ALA A 106 -11.89 -0.81 1.73
CA ALA A 106 -11.58 -2.23 1.57
C ALA A 106 -12.65 -2.96 0.72
N ARG A 107 -13.94 -2.74 1.00
CA ARG A 107 -15.02 -3.33 0.19
C ARG A 107 -14.99 -2.92 -1.28
N LYS A 108 -14.72 -1.63 -1.55
CA LYS A 108 -14.60 -1.11 -2.91
C LYS A 108 -13.47 -1.80 -3.67
N LEU A 109 -12.29 -1.92 -3.05
CA LEU A 109 -11.11 -2.52 -3.70
C LEU A 109 -11.23 -4.04 -3.83
N LEU A 110 -11.84 -4.73 -2.86
CA LEU A 110 -12.17 -6.17 -3.01
C LEU A 110 -13.13 -6.45 -4.16
N ALA A 111 -14.02 -5.51 -4.51
CA ALA A 111 -14.92 -5.63 -5.65
C ALA A 111 -14.27 -5.21 -6.98
N ASP A 112 -13.12 -4.56 -6.95
CA ASP A 112 -12.38 -4.13 -8.13
C ASP A 112 -11.56 -5.30 -8.69
N ARG A 113 -11.98 -5.81 -9.85
CA ARG A 113 -11.32 -6.94 -10.53
C ARG A 113 -9.86 -6.65 -10.89
N GLN A 114 -9.53 -5.41 -11.27
CA GLN A 114 -8.18 -5.04 -11.64
C GLN A 114 -7.25 -4.98 -10.41
N PHE A 115 -7.74 -4.43 -9.30
CA PHE A 115 -7.02 -4.44 -8.04
C PHE A 115 -6.76 -5.86 -7.55
N MET A 116 -7.80 -6.72 -7.54
CA MET A 116 -7.66 -8.13 -7.13
C MET A 116 -6.77 -8.94 -8.06
N TYR A 117 -6.80 -8.66 -9.37
CA TYR A 117 -5.87 -9.26 -10.32
C TYR A 117 -4.41 -8.94 -9.94
N ARG A 118 -4.10 -7.67 -9.67
CA ARG A 118 -2.76 -7.23 -9.26
C ARG A 118 -2.31 -7.86 -7.94
N LEU A 119 -3.23 -8.04 -6.99
CA LEU A 119 -2.97 -8.68 -5.70
C LEU A 119 -2.66 -10.19 -5.86
N ASN A 120 -3.22 -10.82 -6.87
CA ASN A 120 -2.99 -12.22 -7.20
C ASN A 120 -1.80 -12.45 -8.16
N HIS A 121 -1.22 -11.38 -8.73
CA HIS A 121 -0.13 -11.42 -9.71
C HIS A 121 0.89 -10.33 -9.39
N THR A 122 1.41 -10.34 -8.16
CA THR A 122 2.48 -9.41 -7.77
C THR A 122 3.78 -9.72 -8.51
N LEU A 123 4.61 -8.69 -8.67
CA LEU A 123 5.93 -8.82 -9.24
C LEU A 123 6.85 -9.60 -8.28
N ALA A 124 7.81 -10.34 -8.83
CA ALA A 124 8.93 -10.86 -8.05
C ALA A 124 10.01 -9.78 -7.91
N PRO A 125 10.79 -9.75 -6.81
CA PRO A 125 11.85 -8.75 -6.60
C PRO A 125 12.88 -8.70 -7.72
N SER A 126 13.20 -9.85 -8.33
CA SER A 126 14.14 -9.96 -9.45
C SER A 126 13.73 -9.18 -10.72
N SER A 127 12.45 -8.81 -10.84
CA SER A 127 11.94 -8.01 -11.96
C SER A 127 11.90 -6.50 -11.67
N ILE A 128 12.31 -6.07 -10.48
CA ILE A 128 12.22 -4.68 -10.04
C ILE A 128 13.50 -3.91 -10.39
N ASP A 129 13.34 -2.81 -11.14
CA ASP A 129 14.38 -1.79 -11.27
C ASP A 129 14.12 -0.68 -10.22
N PRO A 130 14.95 -0.57 -9.17
CA PRO A 130 14.74 0.41 -8.10
C PRO A 130 14.74 1.88 -8.57
N THR A 131 15.35 2.18 -9.73
CA THR A 131 15.46 3.55 -10.25
C THR A 131 14.12 4.16 -10.63
N HIS A 132 13.11 3.33 -10.83
CA HIS A 132 11.77 3.76 -11.21
C HIS A 132 10.91 4.24 -10.02
N TYR A 133 11.36 4.04 -8.76
CA TYR A 133 10.53 4.27 -7.59
C TYR A 133 11.00 5.44 -6.74
N LYS A 134 10.04 6.26 -6.30
CA LYS A 134 10.25 7.37 -5.37
C LYS A 134 10.16 6.94 -3.90
N ALA A 135 9.50 5.81 -3.65
CA ALA A 135 9.34 5.25 -2.32
C ALA A 135 9.12 3.75 -2.39
N ILE A 136 9.42 3.08 -1.28
CA ILE A 136 9.00 1.71 -0.99
C ILE A 136 8.18 1.69 0.30
N TYR A 137 7.07 0.96 0.27
CA TYR A 137 6.15 0.83 1.39
C TYR A 137 5.91 -0.63 1.72
N TYR A 138 6.29 -1.04 2.93
CA TYR A 138 6.07 -2.37 3.45
C TYR A 138 4.75 -2.43 4.19
N THR A 139 3.78 -3.18 3.65
CA THR A 139 2.52 -3.48 4.32
C THR A 139 2.74 -4.44 5.48
N GLY A 140 1.79 -4.51 6.39
CA GLY A 140 1.89 -5.44 7.51
C GLY A 140 0.97 -6.66 7.38
N GLY A 141 0.61 -7.16 8.54
CA GLY A 141 0.08 -8.49 8.76
C GLY A 141 1.18 -9.43 9.27
N HIS A 142 0.83 -10.42 10.10
CA HIS A 142 1.85 -11.25 10.75
C HIS A 142 2.72 -12.05 9.77
N GLY A 143 2.19 -12.39 8.58
CA GLY A 143 2.94 -13.12 7.55
C GLY A 143 4.30 -12.51 7.21
N THR A 144 4.39 -11.16 7.26
CA THR A 144 5.60 -10.42 6.96
C THR A 144 6.79 -10.77 7.88
N MET A 145 6.50 -11.28 9.08
CA MET A 145 7.52 -11.68 10.05
C MET A 145 8.39 -12.86 9.58
N TRP A 146 7.92 -13.64 8.62
CA TRP A 146 8.64 -14.81 8.10
C TRP A 146 9.40 -14.55 6.80
N ASP A 147 8.92 -13.62 5.98
CA ASP A 147 9.46 -13.48 4.63
C ASP A 147 10.05 -12.11 4.28
N PHE A 148 9.96 -11.11 5.17
CA PHE A 148 10.61 -9.81 4.95
C PHE A 148 12.03 -9.73 5.51
N PRO A 149 12.31 -10.12 6.79
CA PRO A 149 13.60 -9.84 7.43
C PRO A 149 14.80 -10.47 6.72
N ASP A 150 14.61 -11.64 6.12
CA ASP A 150 15.71 -12.39 5.49
C ASP A 150 15.74 -12.26 3.95
N ASN A 151 14.87 -11.42 3.38
CA ASN A 151 14.81 -11.26 1.92
C ASN A 151 15.89 -10.32 1.40
N LYS A 152 16.94 -10.88 0.82
CA LYS A 152 18.09 -10.14 0.31
C LYS A 152 17.76 -9.24 -0.87
N GLU A 153 16.83 -9.65 -1.73
CA GLU A 153 16.45 -8.87 -2.92
C GLU A 153 15.66 -7.63 -2.51
N LEU A 154 14.65 -7.78 -1.64
CA LEU A 154 13.89 -6.64 -1.10
C LEU A 154 14.80 -5.68 -0.32
N LYS A 155 15.77 -6.22 0.46
CA LYS A 155 16.81 -5.41 1.10
C LYS A 155 17.54 -4.53 0.09
N ASN A 156 18.11 -5.14 -0.97
CA ASN A 156 18.89 -4.43 -1.97
C ASN A 156 18.08 -3.37 -2.71
N ILE A 157 16.81 -3.67 -3.04
CA ILE A 157 15.86 -2.72 -3.65
C ILE A 157 15.63 -1.54 -2.72
N SER A 158 15.32 -1.78 -1.45
CA SER A 158 15.05 -0.73 -0.46
C SER A 158 16.24 0.19 -0.25
N GLU A 159 17.43 -0.39 -0.09
CA GLU A 159 18.67 0.37 0.04
C GLU A 159 18.99 1.19 -1.20
N SER A 160 18.72 0.66 -2.39
CA SER A 160 18.89 1.39 -3.65
C SER A 160 17.94 2.58 -3.74
N ILE A 161 16.64 2.37 -3.43
CA ILE A 161 15.65 3.45 -3.40
C ILE A 161 16.05 4.52 -2.38
N TYR A 162 16.50 4.12 -1.19
CA TYR A 162 16.96 5.05 -0.16
C TYR A 162 18.18 5.86 -0.59
N ARG A 163 19.21 5.23 -1.16
CA ARG A 163 20.43 5.91 -1.65
C ARG A 163 20.14 6.93 -2.76
N GLN A 164 19.10 6.72 -3.55
CA GLN A 164 18.66 7.66 -4.60
C GLN A 164 17.83 8.85 -4.04
N GLY A 165 17.72 8.98 -2.72
CA GLY A 165 16.91 10.01 -2.08
C GLY A 165 15.43 9.63 -1.95
N GLY A 166 15.06 8.38 -2.23
CA GLY A 166 13.71 7.87 -2.05
C GLY A 166 13.36 7.61 -0.59
N ILE A 167 12.08 7.33 -0.35
CA ILE A 167 11.51 7.12 0.99
C ILE A 167 11.36 5.61 1.24
N VAL A 168 11.76 5.17 2.44
CA VAL A 168 11.49 3.81 2.95
C VAL A 168 10.48 3.90 4.07
N SER A 169 9.36 3.25 3.92
CA SER A 169 8.25 3.31 4.88
C SER A 169 7.65 1.92 5.13
N ALA A 170 7.04 1.76 6.31
CA ALA A 170 6.47 0.49 6.72
C ALA A 170 5.36 0.70 7.75
N VAL A 171 4.47 -0.28 7.87
CA VAL A 171 3.39 -0.27 8.86
C VAL A 171 3.32 -1.61 9.60
N CYS A 172 2.89 -1.57 10.87
CA CYS A 172 2.57 -2.75 11.68
C CYS A 172 3.76 -3.74 11.74
N HIS A 173 3.55 -5.01 11.34
CA HIS A 173 4.61 -6.01 11.25
C HIS A 173 5.50 -5.86 10.01
N GLY A 174 5.06 -5.11 9.00
CA GLY A 174 5.87 -4.78 7.81
C GLY A 174 7.17 -4.05 8.14
N VAL A 175 7.24 -3.42 9.32
CA VAL A 175 8.47 -2.80 9.85
C VAL A 175 9.61 -3.83 10.00
N GLY A 176 9.30 -5.13 10.04
CA GLY A 176 10.29 -6.20 9.97
C GLY A 176 11.17 -6.15 8.71
N GLY A 177 10.65 -5.59 7.60
CA GLY A 177 11.42 -5.35 6.39
C GLY A 177 12.53 -4.31 6.52
N LEU A 178 12.52 -3.50 7.59
CA LEU A 178 13.59 -2.52 7.87
C LEU A 178 14.78 -3.11 8.63
N LEU A 179 14.60 -4.27 9.27
CA LEU A 179 15.64 -4.91 10.09
C LEU A 179 16.94 -5.21 9.32
N PRO A 180 16.89 -5.76 8.08
CA PRO A 180 18.10 -6.11 7.35
C PRO A 180 18.78 -4.92 6.68
N LEU A 181 18.14 -3.74 6.62
CA LEU A 181 18.63 -2.61 5.86
C LEU A 181 19.86 -1.99 6.52
N VAL A 182 20.86 -1.65 5.71
CA VAL A 182 22.07 -0.96 6.15
C VAL A 182 22.23 0.38 5.43
N GLY A 183 22.74 1.35 6.16
CA GLY A 183 23.14 2.66 5.62
C GLY A 183 24.48 2.59 4.87
N GLU A 184 24.89 3.71 4.29
CA GLU A 184 26.19 3.82 3.60
C GLU A 184 27.39 3.62 4.53
N ASP A 185 27.19 3.86 5.83
CA ASP A 185 28.20 3.64 6.89
C ASP A 185 28.28 2.15 7.35
N GLY A 186 27.50 1.27 6.72
CA GLY A 186 27.45 -0.16 7.04
C GLY A 186 26.70 -0.51 8.34
N LYS A 187 26.10 0.47 9.02
CA LYS A 187 25.26 0.23 10.21
C LYS A 187 23.81 -0.03 9.83
N PRO A 188 23.02 -0.67 10.72
CA PRO A 188 21.58 -0.78 10.49
C PRO A 188 20.96 0.57 10.17
N LEU A 189 20.16 0.64 9.09
CA LEU A 189 19.56 1.89 8.62
C LEU A 189 18.73 2.58 9.73
N ILE A 190 18.10 1.78 10.60
CA ILE A 190 17.28 2.25 11.70
C ILE A 190 18.08 2.63 12.96
N SER A 191 19.39 2.41 12.98
CA SER A 191 20.23 2.71 14.15
C SER A 191 20.23 4.22 14.45
N GLY A 192 19.88 4.55 15.69
CA GLY A 192 19.76 5.94 16.18
C GLY A 192 18.50 6.67 15.74
N ARG A 193 17.69 6.08 14.83
CA ARG A 193 16.46 6.68 14.31
C ARG A 193 15.26 6.34 15.18
N THR A 194 14.26 7.23 15.14
CA THR A 194 12.96 7.00 15.76
C THR A 194 12.13 6.07 14.87
N VAL A 195 11.72 4.92 15.41
CA VAL A 195 10.93 3.92 14.70
C VAL A 195 9.73 3.51 15.54
N THR A 196 8.61 3.22 14.88
CA THR A 196 7.45 2.56 15.47
C THR A 196 7.12 1.30 14.67
N GLY A 197 6.33 0.42 15.26
CA GLY A 197 5.86 -0.82 14.66
C GLY A 197 4.91 -1.52 15.62
N PHE A 198 4.50 -2.73 15.31
CA PHE A 198 3.60 -3.48 16.17
C PHE A 198 4.29 -3.81 17.51
N ALA A 199 3.71 -3.32 18.61
CA ALA A 199 4.32 -3.34 19.92
C ALA A 199 4.14 -4.70 20.63
N ASN A 200 5.04 -5.03 21.55
CA ASN A 200 4.92 -6.24 22.39
C ASN A 200 3.59 -6.32 23.15
N LYS A 201 3.06 -5.17 23.58
CA LYS A 201 1.75 -5.10 24.24
C LYS A 201 0.61 -5.47 23.25
N GLU A 202 0.69 -4.98 22.05
CA GLU A 202 -0.28 -5.29 20.98
C GLU A 202 -0.18 -6.76 20.57
N GLU A 203 1.04 -7.30 20.47
CA GLU A 203 1.27 -8.73 20.19
C GLU A 203 0.65 -9.63 21.28
N THR A 204 0.79 -9.24 22.53
CA THR A 204 0.16 -9.97 23.64
C THR A 204 -1.36 -9.91 23.60
N LEU A 205 -1.91 -8.70 23.35
CA LEU A 205 -3.36 -8.49 23.27
C LEU A 205 -4.00 -9.12 22.02
N SER A 206 -3.26 -9.26 20.94
CA SER A 206 -3.72 -9.95 19.72
C SER A 206 -3.87 -11.46 19.91
N GLY A 207 -3.26 -12.03 20.97
CA GLY A 207 -3.24 -13.46 21.23
C GLY A 207 -2.30 -14.26 20.30
N ILE A 208 -1.42 -13.58 19.55
CA ILE A 208 -0.55 -14.21 18.53
C ILE A 208 0.92 -14.31 18.98
N LYS A 209 1.27 -13.78 20.13
CA LYS A 209 2.66 -13.70 20.64
C LYS A 209 3.44 -15.01 20.59
N SER A 210 2.79 -16.15 20.84
CA SER A 210 3.43 -17.47 20.80
C SER A 210 3.58 -18.04 19.38
N GLN A 211 3.00 -17.38 18.39
CA GLN A 211 2.98 -17.84 17.01
C GLN A 211 4.06 -17.14 16.16
N VAL A 212 4.47 -15.93 16.52
CA VAL A 212 5.45 -15.16 15.74
C VAL A 212 6.88 -15.67 15.99
N PRO A 213 7.76 -15.61 14.98
CA PRO A 213 9.12 -16.19 15.10
C PRO A 213 10.03 -15.40 16.05
N PHE A 214 9.75 -14.12 16.25
CA PHE A 214 10.53 -13.24 17.14
C PHE A 214 9.68 -12.04 17.59
N SER A 215 10.17 -11.27 18.59
CA SER A 215 9.56 -10.00 18.98
C SER A 215 10.03 -8.88 18.04
N LEU A 216 9.13 -8.31 17.25
CA LEU A 216 9.45 -7.19 16.37
C LEU A 216 10.00 -5.99 17.12
N GLN A 217 9.33 -5.54 18.18
CA GLN A 217 9.77 -4.41 18.99
C GLN A 217 11.18 -4.61 19.53
N ASN A 218 11.47 -5.79 20.10
CA ASN A 218 12.78 -6.08 20.65
C ASN A 218 13.86 -6.12 19.55
N SER A 219 13.54 -6.68 18.39
CA SER A 219 14.46 -6.72 17.25
C SER A 219 14.79 -5.32 16.75
N LEU A 220 13.81 -4.42 16.64
CA LEU A 220 14.05 -3.03 16.27
C LEU A 220 14.98 -2.32 17.26
N ILE A 221 14.74 -2.49 18.56
CA ILE A 221 15.60 -1.94 19.64
C ILE A 221 17.01 -2.51 19.54
N ASN A 222 17.16 -3.81 19.35
CA ASN A 222 18.45 -4.48 19.24
C ASN A 222 19.26 -4.04 18.00
N HIS A 223 18.58 -3.56 16.94
CA HIS A 223 19.21 -2.93 15.77
C HIS A 223 19.48 -1.43 15.98
N GLY A 224 19.34 -0.93 17.20
CA GLY A 224 19.69 0.43 17.60
C GLY A 224 18.58 1.47 17.37
N ALA A 225 17.36 1.08 17.04
CA ALA A 225 16.27 2.01 16.88
C ALA A 225 15.82 2.65 18.21
N LYS A 226 15.47 3.93 18.17
CA LYS A 226 14.77 4.62 19.25
C LYS A 226 13.28 4.30 19.11
N TYR A 227 12.87 3.14 19.63
CA TYR A 227 11.49 2.67 19.47
C TYR A 227 10.50 3.58 20.20
N LYS A 228 9.42 3.94 19.53
CA LYS A 228 8.29 4.70 20.08
C LYS A 228 6.99 3.98 19.78
N GLN A 229 5.99 4.15 20.64
CA GLN A 229 4.64 3.59 20.45
C GLN A 229 3.58 4.56 20.95
N GLY A 230 2.35 4.42 20.45
CA GLY A 230 1.20 5.17 20.94
C GLY A 230 0.85 4.80 22.38
N PHE A 231 0.14 5.69 23.07
CA PHE A 231 -0.31 5.47 24.45
C PHE A 231 -1.30 4.30 24.55
N LEU A 232 -2.26 4.25 23.61
CA LEU A 232 -3.24 3.17 23.53
C LEU A 232 -2.87 2.15 22.46
N PRO A 233 -2.98 0.83 22.74
CA PRO A 233 -2.78 -0.21 21.73
C PRO A 233 -3.76 -0.07 20.55
N PHE A 234 -3.32 -0.48 19.38
CA PHE A 234 -4.11 -0.51 18.13
C PHE A 234 -4.64 0.84 17.66
N THR A 235 -4.13 1.94 18.24
CA THR A 235 -4.42 3.28 17.72
C THR A 235 -3.39 3.71 16.70
N SER A 236 -3.80 4.57 15.76
CA SER A 236 -2.88 5.13 14.78
C SER A 236 -1.77 5.92 15.47
N TYR A 237 -0.53 5.55 15.17
CA TYR A 237 0.67 6.23 15.65
C TYR A 237 1.74 6.19 14.55
N VAL A 238 2.22 7.35 14.15
CA VAL A 238 3.17 7.50 13.05
C VAL A 238 4.39 8.26 13.54
N VAL A 239 5.56 7.82 13.10
CA VAL A 239 6.83 8.55 13.27
C VAL A 239 7.47 8.73 11.90
N SER A 240 8.22 9.82 11.76
CA SER A 240 9.08 10.08 10.61
C SER A 240 10.42 10.55 11.14
N ASP A 241 11.49 9.95 10.62
CA ASP A 241 12.87 10.29 10.99
C ASP A 241 13.72 10.19 9.72
N ASP A 242 13.96 11.35 9.09
CA ASP A 242 14.55 11.54 7.77
C ASP A 242 13.61 11.00 6.66
N ARG A 243 13.92 9.84 6.06
CA ARG A 243 13.23 9.33 4.86
C ARG A 243 12.79 7.89 5.01
#